data_817747685ff16f7deefd5d69d619d7a9
#
_entry.id   817747685ff16f7deefd5d69d619d7a9
#
_cell.length_a   1.000
_cell.length_b   1.000
_cell.length_c   1.000
_cell.angle_alpha   90.00
_cell.angle_beta   90.00
_cell.angle_gamma   90.00
#
_symmetry.space_group_name_H-M   'P 1'
#
loop_
_entity.id
_entity.type
_entity.pdbx_description
1 polymer ?
#
loop_
_entity_poly.entity_id
_entity_poly.type
_entity_poly.pdbx_seq_one_letter_code
_entity_poly.pdbx_strand_id
1 'polypeptide(L)'
;MASSQDAFDRVLAGNKSYARRCYEHEPQLWQSLSKGQAPDVLWFGCGDSRVPETTICDCKPGDIFVHRNIANIVAPGDLSSESIIDFAVGAVKVKKIVVCGHTKCGGAVNSLTDADLGPALNSWLQPLRDLRRKHQPEIDALDSIDDKSVRLAELNVRQSVDTIKSNPTVQKAMAERGVTVHGVLFDIVTGELKVLDASDDEPLSAAPWQHR
;
A
#
# COMPACT_ATOMS: atom_id res chain seq x y z
N MET A 1 37.97 -9.84 -11.00
CA MET A 1 36.51 -10.00 -10.89
C MET A 1 36.15 -9.63 -9.47
N ALA A 2 35.42 -8.54 -9.26
CA ALA A 2 34.93 -8.21 -7.93
C ALA A 2 33.93 -9.30 -7.54
N SER A 3 34.15 -10.01 -6.41
CA SER A 3 33.20 -10.94 -5.85
C SER A 3 31.90 -10.19 -5.59
N SER A 4 30.78 -10.63 -6.15
CA SER A 4 29.47 -10.07 -5.80
C SER A 4 29.29 -10.28 -4.31
N GLN A 5 29.26 -9.20 -3.54
CA GLN A 5 28.95 -9.25 -2.12
C GLN A 5 27.63 -10.01 -1.93
N ASP A 6 27.58 -10.95 -1.01
CA ASP A 6 26.37 -11.68 -0.68
C ASP A 6 25.23 -10.71 -0.33
N ALA A 7 24.00 -11.02 -0.78
CA ALA A 7 22.85 -10.14 -0.59
C ALA A 7 22.54 -9.89 0.90
N PHE A 8 22.73 -10.91 1.74
CA PHE A 8 22.54 -10.78 3.18
C PHE A 8 23.61 -9.89 3.82
N ASP A 9 24.88 -10.07 3.45
CA ASP A 9 25.98 -9.22 3.93
C ASP A 9 25.76 -7.77 3.54
N ARG A 10 25.24 -7.50 2.34
CA ARG A 10 24.86 -6.16 1.89
C ARG A 10 23.78 -5.54 2.78
N VAL A 11 22.74 -6.32 3.16
CA VAL A 11 21.68 -5.86 4.06
C VAL A 11 22.26 -5.48 5.43
N LEU A 12 23.12 -6.33 6.00
CA LEU A 12 23.76 -6.05 7.30
C LEU A 12 24.67 -4.82 7.26
N ALA A 13 25.49 -4.69 6.23
CA ALA A 13 26.37 -3.54 6.05
C ALA A 13 25.54 -2.25 5.83
N GLY A 14 24.47 -2.32 5.06
CA GLY A 14 23.50 -1.24 4.84
C GLY A 14 22.89 -0.76 6.15
N ASN A 15 22.40 -1.70 6.98
CA ASN A 15 21.84 -1.37 8.29
C ASN A 15 22.83 -0.66 9.20
N LYS A 16 24.09 -1.16 9.30
CA LYS A 16 25.13 -0.50 10.10
C LYS A 16 25.40 0.93 9.61
N SER A 17 25.47 1.13 8.30
CA SER A 17 25.66 2.46 7.70
C SER A 17 24.48 3.39 7.97
N TYR A 18 23.25 2.88 7.85
CA TYR A 18 22.05 3.61 8.16
C TYR A 18 22.01 4.05 9.64
N ALA A 19 22.22 3.13 10.57
CA ALA A 19 22.25 3.43 12.00
C ALA A 19 23.29 4.52 12.34
N ARG A 20 24.50 4.43 11.77
CA ARG A 20 25.54 5.44 11.97
C ARG A 20 25.10 6.81 11.47
N ARG A 21 24.56 6.93 10.25
CA ARG A 21 24.06 8.20 9.72
C ARG A 21 22.96 8.80 10.60
N CYS A 22 22.04 7.97 11.10
CA CYS A 22 21.00 8.44 12.02
C CYS A 22 21.60 8.98 13.33
N TYR A 23 22.61 8.32 13.90
CA TYR A 23 23.29 8.85 15.09
C TYR A 23 24.04 10.15 14.83
N GLU A 24 24.60 10.33 13.64
CA GLU A 24 25.32 11.57 13.26
C GLU A 24 24.37 12.75 13.05
N HIS A 25 23.21 12.50 12.42
CA HIS A 25 22.28 13.58 12.04
C HIS A 25 21.11 13.76 13.03
N GLU A 26 20.67 12.70 13.67
CA GLU A 26 19.53 12.68 14.59
C GLU A 26 19.84 11.81 15.83
N PRO A 27 20.77 12.24 16.71
CA PRO A 27 21.28 11.39 17.79
C PRO A 27 20.23 10.95 18.81
N GLN A 28 19.10 11.67 18.89
CA GLN A 28 18.00 11.34 19.79
C GLN A 28 16.95 10.39 19.18
N LEU A 29 17.03 10.09 17.88
CA LEU A 29 16.00 9.32 17.17
C LEU A 29 15.76 7.96 17.84
N TRP A 30 16.80 7.13 17.94
CA TRP A 30 16.68 5.79 18.53
C TRP A 30 16.30 5.80 19.99
N GLN A 31 16.80 6.76 20.76
CA GLN A 31 16.42 6.92 22.15
C GLN A 31 14.94 7.30 22.29
N SER A 32 14.41 8.12 21.42
CA SER A 32 12.98 8.46 21.38
C SER A 32 12.15 7.24 21.02
N LEU A 33 12.48 6.56 19.91
CA LEU A 33 11.75 5.40 19.42
C LEU A 33 11.76 4.22 20.40
N SER A 34 12.83 4.05 21.18
CA SER A 34 12.91 2.99 22.19
C SER A 34 11.91 3.14 23.35
N LYS A 35 11.34 4.32 23.53
CA LYS A 35 10.33 4.59 24.58
C LYS A 35 8.90 4.24 24.16
N GLY A 36 8.66 4.02 22.87
CA GLY A 36 7.36 3.68 22.32
C GLY A 36 7.17 4.19 20.91
N GLN A 37 5.97 4.00 20.37
CA GLN A 37 5.59 4.48 19.05
C GLN A 37 4.25 5.24 19.12
N ALA A 38 4.10 6.25 18.28
CA ALA A 38 2.89 7.03 18.16
C ALA A 38 2.68 7.50 16.69
N PRO A 39 2.63 6.57 15.72
CA PRO A 39 2.40 6.93 14.33
C PRO A 39 1.02 7.53 14.14
N ASP A 40 0.93 8.57 13.32
CA ASP A 40 -0.36 9.18 12.96
C ASP A 40 -1.07 8.42 11.84
N VAL A 41 -0.36 7.61 11.06
CA VAL A 41 -0.86 6.97 9.84
C VAL A 41 -0.75 5.44 9.95
N LEU A 42 -1.84 4.73 9.59
CA LEU A 42 -1.81 3.32 9.20
C LEU A 42 -1.81 3.25 7.67
N TRP A 43 -0.83 2.57 7.10
CA TRP A 43 -0.67 2.40 5.66
C TRP A 43 -0.89 0.96 5.24
N PHE A 44 -1.78 0.76 4.26
CA PHE A 44 -1.93 -0.49 3.53
C PHE A 44 -1.30 -0.35 2.14
N GLY A 45 -0.22 -1.08 1.87
CA GLY A 45 0.53 -0.99 0.62
C GLY A 45 0.81 -2.33 -0.04
N CYS A 46 1.33 -2.27 -1.26
CA CYS A 46 1.80 -3.45 -1.97
C CYS A 46 3.14 -3.94 -1.42
N GLY A 47 3.36 -5.28 -1.45
CA GLY A 47 4.66 -5.91 -1.18
C GLY A 47 5.74 -5.63 -2.25
N ASP A 48 5.42 -4.92 -3.32
CA ASP A 48 6.35 -4.58 -4.39
C ASP A 48 7.55 -3.78 -3.86
N SER A 49 8.75 -4.23 -4.21
CA SER A 49 10.01 -3.64 -3.70
C SER A 49 10.26 -2.20 -4.15
N ARG A 50 9.55 -1.74 -5.18
CA ARG A 50 9.68 -0.40 -5.75
C ARG A 50 8.85 0.67 -5.03
N VAL A 51 7.95 0.25 -4.11
CA VAL A 51 6.99 1.14 -3.44
C VAL A 51 7.09 1.06 -1.91
N PRO A 52 8.29 1.22 -1.31
CA PRO A 52 8.42 1.26 0.15
C PRO A 52 7.87 2.60 0.68
N GLU A 53 6.81 2.54 1.45
CA GLU A 53 6.00 3.68 1.91
C GLU A 53 6.81 4.78 2.62
N THR A 54 7.72 4.40 3.50
CA THR A 54 8.56 5.37 4.22
C THR A 54 9.50 6.10 3.28
N THR A 55 10.04 5.40 2.26
CA THR A 55 10.96 6.00 1.29
C THR A 55 10.21 6.92 0.32
N ILE A 56 9.07 6.47 -0.24
CA ILE A 56 8.33 7.27 -1.23
C ILE A 56 7.63 8.49 -0.62
N CYS A 57 7.40 8.48 0.70
CA CYS A 57 6.79 9.59 1.44
C CYS A 57 7.80 10.44 2.22
N ASP A 58 9.11 10.18 2.07
CA ASP A 58 10.18 10.86 2.83
C ASP A 58 9.94 10.87 4.35
N CYS A 59 9.47 9.73 4.86
CA CYS A 59 9.12 9.53 6.26
C CYS A 59 10.24 8.85 7.04
N LYS A 60 10.24 9.08 8.36
CA LYS A 60 11.21 8.50 9.30
C LYS A 60 10.66 7.23 9.95
N PRO A 61 11.53 6.39 10.55
CA PRO A 61 11.09 5.32 11.44
C PRO A 61 10.17 5.86 12.55
N GLY A 62 8.99 5.24 12.69
CA GLY A 62 8.00 5.63 13.68
C GLY A 62 6.85 6.50 13.15
N ASP A 63 6.96 7.09 11.96
CA ASP A 63 5.93 7.97 11.40
C ASP A 63 4.71 7.20 10.88
N ILE A 64 4.93 6.01 10.31
CA ILE A 64 3.89 5.22 9.66
C ILE A 64 3.83 3.82 10.27
N PHE A 65 2.63 3.36 10.63
CA PHE A 65 2.33 1.96 10.95
C PHE A 65 1.95 1.24 9.66
N VAL A 66 2.60 0.11 9.34
CA VAL A 66 2.59 -0.43 7.97
C VAL A 66 2.04 -1.85 7.91
N HIS A 67 1.16 -2.08 6.94
CA HIS A 67 0.78 -3.40 6.44
C HIS A 67 1.04 -3.49 4.94
N ARG A 68 1.72 -4.55 4.50
CA ARG A 68 2.02 -4.76 3.09
C ARG A 68 1.72 -6.21 2.69
N ASN A 69 1.04 -6.35 1.56
CA ASN A 69 0.74 -7.65 0.97
C ASN A 69 0.76 -7.55 -0.57
N ILE A 70 0.62 -8.68 -1.27
CA ILE A 70 0.55 -8.66 -2.74
C ILE A 70 -0.70 -7.87 -3.18
N ALA A 71 -0.47 -6.83 -3.97
CA ALA A 71 -1.49 -5.94 -4.54
C ALA A 71 -2.31 -5.16 -3.51
N ASN A 72 -1.80 -4.91 -2.30
CA ASN A 72 -2.50 -4.11 -1.27
C ASN A 72 -3.98 -4.49 -1.05
N ILE A 73 -4.30 -5.78 -1.12
CA ILE A 73 -5.66 -6.29 -0.95
C ILE A 73 -6.06 -6.21 0.52
N VAL A 74 -7.24 -5.66 0.79
CA VAL A 74 -7.92 -5.73 2.09
C VAL A 74 -9.25 -6.42 1.90
N ALA A 75 -9.29 -7.71 2.20
CA ALA A 75 -10.50 -8.51 2.06
C ALA A 75 -11.19 -8.70 3.43
N PRO A 76 -12.54 -8.73 3.48
CA PRO A 76 -13.25 -9.09 4.70
C PRO A 76 -12.85 -10.49 5.18
N GLY A 77 -12.60 -10.62 6.50
CA GLY A 77 -12.19 -11.89 7.11
C GLY A 77 -10.70 -12.21 6.95
N ASP A 78 -9.89 -11.34 6.32
CA ASP A 78 -8.43 -11.49 6.36
C ASP A 78 -7.88 -11.13 7.74
N LEU A 79 -7.57 -12.16 8.52
CA LEU A 79 -7.09 -12.00 9.89
C LEU A 79 -5.86 -11.09 10.00
N SER A 80 -4.99 -11.06 8.98
CA SER A 80 -3.81 -10.21 8.98
C SER A 80 -4.19 -8.73 8.89
N SER A 81 -5.10 -8.38 7.98
CA SER A 81 -5.59 -7.01 7.84
C SER A 81 -6.44 -6.58 9.03
N GLU A 82 -7.30 -7.47 9.54
CA GLU A 82 -8.17 -7.17 10.70
C GLU A 82 -7.33 -6.93 11.97
N SER A 83 -6.34 -7.77 12.24
CA SER A 83 -5.50 -7.64 13.44
C SER A 83 -4.69 -6.35 13.44
N ILE A 84 -4.17 -5.91 12.30
CA ILE A 84 -3.43 -4.66 12.23
C ILE A 84 -4.35 -3.44 12.36
N ILE A 85 -5.58 -3.50 11.85
CA ILE A 85 -6.59 -2.46 12.08
C ILE A 85 -6.89 -2.34 13.57
N ASP A 86 -7.20 -3.45 14.24
CA ASP A 86 -7.51 -3.43 15.67
C ASP A 86 -6.36 -2.90 16.51
N PHE A 87 -5.13 -3.27 16.18
CA PHE A 87 -3.96 -2.79 16.90
C PHE A 87 -3.68 -1.31 16.58
N ALA A 88 -3.57 -0.92 15.31
CA ALA A 88 -3.19 0.45 14.94
C ALA A 88 -4.30 1.46 15.28
N VAL A 89 -5.56 1.15 14.98
CA VAL A 89 -6.70 2.06 15.23
C VAL A 89 -7.18 1.94 16.67
N GLY A 90 -7.28 0.71 17.20
CA GLY A 90 -7.82 0.43 18.53
C GLY A 90 -6.84 0.75 19.65
N ALA A 91 -5.57 0.33 19.56
CA ALA A 91 -4.57 0.48 20.62
C ALA A 91 -3.62 1.66 20.38
N VAL A 92 -2.95 1.73 19.23
CA VAL A 92 -1.97 2.79 18.91
C VAL A 92 -2.63 4.15 18.65
N LYS A 93 -3.91 4.14 18.21
CA LYS A 93 -4.73 5.34 18.01
C LYS A 93 -4.30 6.22 16.84
N VAL A 94 -3.90 5.62 15.73
CA VAL A 94 -3.63 6.35 14.49
C VAL A 94 -4.81 7.26 14.11
N LYS A 95 -4.52 8.34 13.39
CA LYS A 95 -5.51 9.38 13.00
C LYS A 95 -5.97 9.22 11.56
N LYS A 96 -5.12 8.64 10.72
CA LYS A 96 -5.35 8.48 9.28
C LYS A 96 -5.10 7.05 8.86
N ILE A 97 -5.90 6.55 7.91
CA ILE A 97 -5.66 5.27 7.26
C ILE A 97 -5.50 5.54 5.77
N VAL A 98 -4.43 5.03 5.18
CA VAL A 98 -4.13 5.19 3.75
C VAL A 98 -4.08 3.81 3.10
N VAL A 99 -4.80 3.63 2.00
CA VAL A 99 -4.67 2.47 1.11
C VAL A 99 -3.98 2.93 -0.15
N CYS A 100 -2.80 2.38 -0.42
CA CYS A 100 -1.98 2.74 -1.56
C CYS A 100 -1.86 1.59 -2.55
N GLY A 101 -2.48 1.76 -3.73
CA GLY A 101 -2.16 0.99 -4.92
C GLY A 101 -0.99 1.62 -5.69
N HIS A 102 -0.59 1.00 -6.80
CA HIS A 102 0.45 1.57 -7.64
C HIS A 102 0.32 1.14 -9.11
N THR A 103 0.83 1.96 -10.01
CA THR A 103 0.92 1.60 -11.44
C THR A 103 1.88 0.41 -11.64
N LYS A 104 1.70 -0.35 -12.72
CA LYS A 104 2.52 -1.53 -13.05
C LYS A 104 2.58 -2.59 -11.93
N CYS A 105 1.49 -2.73 -11.16
CA CYS A 105 1.37 -3.74 -10.11
C CYS A 105 1.29 -5.13 -10.69
N GLY A 106 2.25 -6.01 -10.34
CA GLY A 106 2.26 -7.38 -10.83
C GLY A 106 1.02 -8.19 -10.43
N GLY A 107 0.48 -7.96 -9.24
CA GLY A 107 -0.76 -8.59 -8.79
C GLY A 107 -1.97 -8.14 -9.61
N ALA A 108 -2.09 -6.84 -9.95
CA ALA A 108 -3.14 -6.32 -10.80
C ALA A 108 -3.02 -6.87 -12.23
N VAL A 109 -1.83 -6.85 -12.83
CA VAL A 109 -1.58 -7.40 -14.17
C VAL A 109 -1.96 -8.88 -14.24
N ASN A 110 -1.51 -9.69 -13.29
CA ASN A 110 -1.82 -11.12 -13.24
C ASN A 110 -3.29 -11.43 -12.94
N SER A 111 -4.04 -10.47 -12.41
CA SER A 111 -5.49 -10.61 -12.17
C SER A 111 -6.35 -10.22 -13.38
N LEU A 112 -5.77 -9.65 -14.44
CA LEU A 112 -6.48 -9.41 -15.70
C LEU A 112 -6.83 -10.68 -16.44
N THR A 113 -6.23 -11.81 -16.07
CA THR A 113 -6.53 -13.14 -16.62
C THR A 113 -6.77 -14.14 -15.48
N ASP A 114 -7.22 -15.35 -15.85
CA ASP A 114 -7.36 -16.46 -14.92
C ASP A 114 -6.17 -17.45 -15.02
N ALA A 115 -4.98 -16.96 -15.39
CA ALA A 115 -3.76 -17.77 -15.46
C ALA A 115 -3.46 -18.44 -14.12
N ASP A 116 -2.96 -19.67 -14.18
CA ASP A 116 -2.55 -20.42 -12.99
C ASP A 116 -1.21 -19.91 -12.45
N LEU A 117 -1.24 -19.38 -11.25
CA LEU A 117 -0.09 -18.84 -10.51
C LEU A 117 0.28 -19.69 -9.30
N GLY A 118 -0.29 -20.89 -9.21
CA GLY A 118 -0.18 -21.76 -8.05
C GLY A 118 -1.24 -21.47 -6.96
N PRO A 119 -1.53 -22.44 -6.09
CA PRO A 119 -2.73 -22.44 -5.25
C PRO A 119 -2.81 -21.25 -4.29
N ALA A 120 -1.71 -20.87 -3.67
CA ALA A 120 -1.69 -19.77 -2.70
C ALA A 120 -1.98 -18.43 -3.38
N LEU A 121 -1.27 -18.12 -4.49
CA LEU A 121 -1.42 -16.85 -5.18
C LEU A 121 -2.75 -16.77 -5.94
N ASN A 122 -3.25 -17.88 -6.47
CA ASN A 122 -4.59 -17.93 -7.06
C ASN A 122 -5.68 -17.58 -6.05
N SER A 123 -5.61 -18.17 -4.85
CA SER A 123 -6.56 -17.88 -3.76
C SER A 123 -6.45 -16.42 -3.29
N TRP A 124 -5.22 -15.91 -3.14
CA TRP A 124 -4.96 -14.55 -2.70
C TRP A 124 -5.49 -13.50 -3.69
N LEU A 125 -5.30 -13.70 -4.99
CA LEU A 125 -5.72 -12.77 -6.03
C LEU A 125 -7.20 -12.93 -6.44
N GLN A 126 -7.92 -13.88 -5.86
CA GLN A 126 -9.33 -14.11 -6.21
C GLN A 126 -10.19 -12.84 -6.05
N PRO A 127 -10.06 -12.01 -4.98
CA PRO A 127 -10.81 -10.77 -4.86
C PRO A 127 -10.59 -9.80 -6.03
N LEU A 128 -9.35 -9.70 -6.55
CA LEU A 128 -9.06 -8.85 -7.71
C LEU A 128 -9.66 -9.43 -9.00
N ARG A 129 -9.63 -10.74 -9.17
CA ARG A 129 -10.25 -11.41 -10.33
C ARG A 129 -11.77 -11.23 -10.32
N ASP A 130 -12.40 -11.30 -9.16
CA ASP A 130 -13.82 -11.04 -9.00
C ASP A 130 -14.16 -9.58 -9.28
N LEU A 131 -13.32 -8.66 -8.81
CA LEU A 131 -13.45 -7.23 -9.09
C LEU A 131 -13.33 -6.95 -10.62
N ARG A 132 -12.34 -7.56 -11.30
CA ARG A 132 -12.23 -7.51 -12.76
C ARG A 132 -13.52 -7.97 -13.44
N ARG A 133 -14.06 -9.13 -13.06
CA ARG A 133 -15.29 -9.67 -13.64
C ARG A 133 -16.48 -8.73 -13.43
N LYS A 134 -16.59 -8.14 -12.24
CA LYS A 134 -17.63 -7.16 -11.91
C LYS A 134 -17.56 -5.91 -12.80
N HIS A 135 -16.35 -5.47 -13.14
CA HIS A 135 -16.07 -4.27 -13.92
C HIS A 135 -15.56 -4.57 -15.33
N GLN A 136 -15.85 -5.78 -15.84
CA GLN A 136 -15.30 -6.26 -17.11
C GLN A 136 -15.57 -5.34 -18.30
N PRO A 137 -16.80 -4.82 -18.56
CA PRO A 137 -17.04 -3.93 -19.70
C PRO A 137 -16.19 -2.67 -19.69
N GLU A 138 -15.98 -2.10 -18.51
CA GLU A 138 -15.16 -0.91 -18.30
C GLU A 138 -13.68 -1.19 -18.54
N ILE A 139 -13.17 -2.29 -17.99
CA ILE A 139 -11.76 -2.69 -18.13
C ILE A 139 -11.46 -3.09 -19.58
N ASP A 140 -12.37 -3.81 -20.24
CA ASP A 140 -12.18 -4.26 -21.61
C ASP A 140 -12.19 -3.10 -22.63
N ALA A 141 -12.88 -2.00 -22.31
CA ALA A 141 -12.90 -0.78 -23.12
C ALA A 141 -11.56 -0.01 -23.16
N LEU A 142 -10.63 -0.32 -22.26
CA LEU A 142 -9.30 0.32 -22.23
C LEU A 142 -8.36 -0.34 -23.24
N ASP A 143 -7.49 0.47 -23.86
CA ASP A 143 -6.67 0.03 -25.00
C ASP A 143 -5.50 -0.85 -24.59
N SER A 144 -4.80 -0.52 -23.49
CA SER A 144 -3.55 -1.20 -23.12
C SER A 144 -3.70 -2.06 -21.86
N ILE A 145 -2.82 -3.07 -21.73
CA ILE A 145 -2.72 -3.86 -20.50
C ILE A 145 -2.34 -2.97 -19.31
N ASP A 146 -1.51 -1.96 -19.55
CA ASP A 146 -1.11 -1.00 -18.52
C ASP A 146 -2.32 -0.22 -18.00
N ASP A 147 -3.16 0.35 -18.89
CA ASP A 147 -4.38 1.07 -18.49
C ASP A 147 -5.37 0.14 -17.77
N LYS A 148 -5.58 -1.07 -18.27
CA LYS A 148 -6.42 -2.10 -17.62
C LYS A 148 -5.92 -2.41 -16.21
N SER A 149 -4.61 -2.57 -16.03
CA SER A 149 -4.01 -2.88 -14.74
C SER A 149 -4.08 -1.71 -13.76
N VAL A 150 -3.91 -0.48 -14.24
CA VAL A 150 -4.10 0.75 -13.45
C VAL A 150 -5.54 0.83 -12.98
N ARG A 151 -6.51 0.64 -13.89
CA ARG A 151 -7.93 0.67 -13.52
C ARG A 151 -8.30 -0.38 -12.49
N LEU A 152 -7.80 -1.61 -12.64
CA LEU A 152 -8.04 -2.66 -11.65
C LEU A 152 -7.39 -2.32 -10.29
N ALA A 153 -6.21 -1.70 -10.28
CA ALA A 153 -5.57 -1.23 -9.05
C ALA A 153 -6.37 -0.12 -8.37
N GLU A 154 -6.94 0.84 -9.11
CA GLU A 154 -7.84 1.87 -8.58
C GLU A 154 -9.08 1.27 -7.93
N LEU A 155 -9.77 0.37 -8.66
CA LEU A 155 -10.96 -0.32 -8.17
C LEU A 155 -10.66 -1.10 -6.88
N ASN A 156 -9.50 -1.76 -6.81
CA ASN A 156 -9.06 -2.45 -5.61
C ASN A 156 -8.82 -1.51 -4.42
N VAL A 157 -8.19 -0.35 -4.66
CA VAL A 157 -8.00 0.66 -3.61
C VAL A 157 -9.36 1.15 -3.09
N ARG A 158 -10.30 1.46 -3.97
CA ARG A 158 -11.65 1.90 -3.59
C ARG A 158 -12.39 0.84 -2.77
N GLN A 159 -12.39 -0.41 -3.24
CA GLN A 159 -12.99 -1.52 -2.51
C GLN A 159 -12.32 -1.74 -1.15
N SER A 160 -11.00 -1.65 -1.07
CA SER A 160 -10.26 -1.78 0.19
C SER A 160 -10.60 -0.65 1.17
N VAL A 161 -10.74 0.60 0.69
CA VAL A 161 -11.20 1.74 1.49
C VAL A 161 -12.60 1.48 2.07
N ASP A 162 -13.53 0.97 1.27
CA ASP A 162 -14.88 0.65 1.72
C ASP A 162 -14.88 -0.50 2.74
N THR A 163 -14.07 -1.53 2.50
CA THR A 163 -13.89 -2.63 3.46
C THR A 163 -13.36 -2.12 4.80
N ILE A 164 -12.34 -1.26 4.79
CA ILE A 164 -11.79 -0.65 6.01
C ILE A 164 -12.84 0.22 6.72
N LYS A 165 -13.56 1.06 5.98
CA LYS A 165 -14.63 1.90 6.56
C LYS A 165 -15.78 1.08 7.16
N SER A 166 -16.02 -0.13 6.69
CA SER A 166 -17.03 -1.03 7.25
C SER A 166 -16.59 -1.77 8.51
N ASN A 167 -15.28 -1.77 8.83
CA ASN A 167 -14.74 -2.43 10.02
C ASN A 167 -15.24 -1.74 11.31
N PRO A 168 -15.79 -2.48 12.29
CA PRO A 168 -16.38 -1.88 13.50
C PRO A 168 -15.41 -1.01 14.33
N THR A 169 -14.12 -1.42 14.43
CA THR A 169 -13.09 -0.64 15.13
C THR A 169 -12.85 0.70 14.43
N VAL A 170 -12.85 0.71 13.09
CA VAL A 170 -12.70 1.92 12.29
C VAL A 170 -13.92 2.80 12.40
N GLN A 171 -15.15 2.27 12.27
CA GLN A 171 -16.38 3.02 12.41
C GLN A 171 -16.46 3.74 13.75
N LYS A 172 -16.15 3.03 14.83
CA LYS A 172 -16.07 3.63 16.17
C LYS A 172 -15.04 4.76 16.22
N ALA A 173 -13.86 4.54 15.69
CA ALA A 173 -12.79 5.55 15.68
C ALA A 173 -13.13 6.77 14.80
N MET A 174 -13.84 6.57 13.68
CA MET A 174 -14.36 7.66 12.84
C MET A 174 -15.35 8.54 13.62
N ALA A 175 -16.30 7.90 14.32
CA ALA A 175 -17.32 8.60 15.10
C ALA A 175 -16.75 9.34 16.32
N GLU A 176 -15.84 8.70 17.08
CA GLU A 176 -15.35 9.21 18.35
C GLU A 176 -14.13 10.16 18.22
N ARG A 177 -13.28 9.94 17.22
CA ARG A 177 -11.98 10.62 17.09
C ARG A 177 -11.73 11.28 15.73
N GLY A 178 -12.68 11.17 14.79
CA GLY A 178 -12.55 11.74 13.46
C GLY A 178 -11.47 11.06 12.59
N VAL A 179 -11.21 9.76 12.80
CA VAL A 179 -10.31 9.00 11.92
C VAL A 179 -10.83 9.06 10.48
N THR A 180 -9.93 9.23 9.52
CA THR A 180 -10.30 9.26 8.09
C THR A 180 -9.55 8.17 7.31
N VAL A 181 -10.20 7.66 6.25
CA VAL A 181 -9.65 6.62 5.36
C VAL A 181 -9.52 7.20 3.96
N HIS A 182 -8.33 7.07 3.38
CA HIS A 182 -7.96 7.65 2.09
C HIS A 182 -7.46 6.58 1.14
N GLY A 183 -7.86 6.66 -0.13
CA GLY A 183 -7.29 5.85 -1.21
C GLY A 183 -6.31 6.69 -2.03
N VAL A 184 -5.16 6.14 -2.34
CA VAL A 184 -4.15 6.78 -3.21
C VAL A 184 -3.58 5.78 -4.21
N LEU A 185 -3.09 6.27 -5.33
CA LEU A 185 -2.33 5.50 -6.30
C LEU A 185 -0.94 6.12 -6.46
N PHE A 186 0.11 5.30 -6.35
CA PHE A 186 1.48 5.71 -6.60
C PHE A 186 1.86 5.43 -8.04
N ASP A 187 2.33 6.44 -8.75
CA ASP A 187 2.88 6.25 -10.08
C ASP A 187 4.37 5.94 -10.01
N ILE A 188 4.75 4.71 -10.39
CA ILE A 188 6.15 4.28 -10.41
C ILE A 188 7.00 5.09 -11.41
N VAL A 189 6.40 5.67 -12.45
CA VAL A 189 7.14 6.42 -13.49
C VAL A 189 7.52 7.81 -13.01
N THR A 190 6.59 8.51 -12.34
CA THR A 190 6.82 9.87 -11.85
C THR A 190 7.31 9.93 -10.41
N GLY A 191 7.02 8.88 -9.61
CA GLY A 191 7.30 8.87 -8.17
C GLY A 191 6.27 9.64 -7.35
N GLU A 192 5.10 9.96 -7.91
CA GLU A 192 4.08 10.77 -7.26
C GLU A 192 2.88 9.95 -6.78
N LEU A 193 2.22 10.44 -5.72
CA LEU A 193 0.95 9.93 -5.22
C LEU A 193 -0.21 10.76 -5.78
N LYS A 194 -1.22 10.08 -6.30
CA LYS A 194 -2.51 10.68 -6.65
C LYS A 194 -3.58 10.22 -5.68
N VAL A 195 -4.34 11.16 -5.12
CA VAL A 195 -5.52 10.85 -4.30
C VAL A 195 -6.65 10.36 -5.20
N LEU A 196 -7.32 9.27 -4.79
CA LEU A 196 -8.50 8.73 -5.46
C LEU A 196 -9.74 9.25 -4.73
N ASP A 197 -10.24 10.40 -5.15
CA ASP A 197 -11.46 10.96 -4.58
C ASP A 197 -12.70 10.14 -4.95
N ALA A 198 -13.74 10.22 -4.11
CA ALA A 198 -14.99 9.50 -4.34
C ALA A 198 -15.73 9.95 -5.63
N SER A 199 -15.39 11.15 -6.14
CA SER A 199 -15.95 11.73 -7.36
C SER A 199 -15.19 11.40 -8.63
N ASP A 200 -14.01 10.76 -8.53
CA ASP A 200 -13.19 10.39 -9.70
C ASP A 200 -13.72 9.09 -10.32
N ASP A 201 -14.83 9.15 -11.07
CA ASP A 201 -15.35 8.01 -11.83
C ASP A 201 -14.54 7.77 -13.12
N GLU A 202 -13.73 8.74 -13.54
CA GLU A 202 -12.88 8.62 -14.73
C GLU A 202 -11.59 7.85 -14.44
N PRO A 203 -11.27 6.80 -15.23
CA PRO A 203 -10.04 6.01 -15.05
C PRO A 203 -8.79 6.85 -15.18
N LEU A 204 -7.80 6.61 -14.32
CA LEU A 204 -6.47 7.18 -14.50
C LEU A 204 -5.77 6.52 -15.69
N SER A 205 -5.11 7.33 -16.52
CA SER A 205 -4.24 6.83 -17.59
C SER A 205 -2.96 6.22 -17.00
N ALA A 206 -2.45 5.17 -17.64
CA ALA A 206 -1.13 4.62 -17.37
C ALA A 206 0.02 5.49 -17.91
N ALA A 207 -0.29 6.53 -18.69
CA ALA A 207 0.71 7.52 -19.10
C ALA A 207 1.24 8.29 -17.87
N PRO A 208 2.54 8.65 -17.85
CA PRO A 208 3.10 9.42 -16.76
C PRO A 208 2.27 10.69 -16.49
N TRP A 209 2.00 10.99 -15.24
CA TRP A 209 1.26 12.20 -14.87
C TRP A 209 2.12 13.43 -15.19
N GLN A 210 1.55 14.39 -15.90
CA GLN A 210 2.24 15.64 -16.19
C GLN A 210 2.17 16.53 -14.95
N HIS A 211 3.34 17.05 -14.54
CA HIS A 211 3.40 18.10 -13.52
C HIS A 211 2.57 19.29 -14.00
N ARG A 212 1.61 19.74 -13.22
CA ARG A 212 0.86 20.96 -13.44
C ARG A 212 1.49 22.11 -12.65
#